data_6fe365efd501cc579262d0c14e9aa62d
#
_entry.id   6fe365efd501cc579262d0c14e9aa62d
#
_cell.length_a   1.000
_cell.length_b   1.000
_cell.length_c   1.000
_cell.angle_alpha   90.00
_cell.angle_beta   90.00
_cell.angle_gamma   90.00
#
_symmetry.space_group_name_H-M   'P 1'
#
loop_
_entity.id
_entity.type
_entity.pdbx_description
1 polymer ?
#
loop_
_entity_poly.entity_id
_entity_poly.type
_entity_poly.pdbx_seq_one_letter_code
_entity_poly.pdbx_strand_id
1 'polypeptide(L)'
;MRSKFINDERSLYDALVAAGVAKRRAMQLQNLMVHCKYSTFKIDCPVEQIEGCDMVIATINSPAEALQQMAEKAHSEHLTLCVISPTLDQQRDRACRAIVDTHTCTSVDNRGYLLIFNNHLPKQKFRL
;
A
#
# COMPACT_ATOMS: atom_id res chain seq x y z
N MET A 1 -5.61 -8.41 -22.63
CA MET A 1 -4.60 -9.25 -21.99
C MET A 1 -5.10 -9.72 -20.63
N ARG A 2 -4.92 -10.98 -20.33
CA ARG A 2 -5.39 -11.56 -19.08
C ARG A 2 -4.27 -11.60 -18.06
N SER A 3 -4.48 -10.95 -16.92
CA SER A 3 -3.56 -11.03 -15.79
C SER A 3 -3.75 -12.35 -15.06
N LYS A 4 -2.67 -12.93 -14.56
CA LYS A 4 -2.71 -14.20 -13.82
C LYS A 4 -2.03 -14.04 -12.47
N PHE A 5 -2.50 -14.81 -11.49
CA PHE A 5 -1.82 -14.89 -10.21
C PHE A 5 -0.49 -15.64 -10.37
N ILE A 6 0.51 -15.24 -9.59
CA ILE A 6 1.83 -15.88 -9.64
C ILE A 6 1.74 -17.31 -9.10
N ASN A 7 0.92 -17.53 -8.07
CA ASN A 7 0.68 -18.86 -7.49
C ASN A 7 -0.76 -18.96 -7.00
N ASP A 8 -1.08 -19.95 -6.19
CA ASP A 8 -2.44 -20.19 -5.71
C ASP A 8 -2.82 -19.33 -4.50
N GLU A 9 -1.93 -18.46 -4.04
CA GLU A 9 -2.20 -17.59 -2.91
C GLU A 9 -3.23 -16.52 -3.26
N ARG A 10 -4.28 -16.40 -2.46
CA ARG A 10 -5.41 -15.49 -2.70
C ARG A 10 -5.80 -14.69 -1.46
N SER A 11 -5.11 -14.84 -0.34
CA SER A 11 -5.54 -14.25 0.93
C SER A 11 -5.70 -12.74 0.84
N LEU A 12 -4.71 -12.02 0.30
CA LEU A 12 -4.78 -10.58 0.14
C LEU A 12 -5.82 -10.19 -0.92
N TYR A 13 -5.85 -10.91 -2.04
CA TYR A 13 -6.83 -10.67 -3.09
C TYR A 13 -8.26 -10.72 -2.54
N ASP A 14 -8.58 -11.80 -1.84
CA ASP A 14 -9.94 -11.99 -1.30
C ASP A 14 -10.30 -10.90 -0.29
N ALA A 15 -9.36 -10.53 0.57
CA ALA A 15 -9.57 -9.48 1.57
C ALA A 15 -9.78 -8.11 0.90
N LEU A 16 -9.01 -7.80 -0.13
CA LEU A 16 -9.13 -6.53 -0.85
C LEU A 16 -10.45 -6.43 -1.61
N VAL A 17 -10.86 -7.51 -2.29
CA VAL A 17 -12.13 -7.54 -2.99
C VAL A 17 -13.29 -7.35 -1.98
N ALA A 18 -13.20 -8.00 -0.82
CA ALA A 18 -14.19 -7.82 0.24
C ALA A 18 -14.23 -6.38 0.75
N ALA A 19 -13.11 -5.68 0.70
CA ALA A 19 -13.02 -4.26 1.11
C ALA A 19 -13.44 -3.28 0.01
N GLY A 20 -13.85 -3.77 -1.15
CA GLY A 20 -14.34 -2.93 -2.24
C GLY A 20 -13.30 -2.57 -3.29
N VAL A 21 -12.11 -3.15 -3.23
CA VAL A 21 -11.05 -2.89 -4.22
C VAL A 21 -11.38 -3.65 -5.52
N ALA A 22 -11.15 -3.02 -6.67
CA ALA A 22 -11.37 -3.65 -7.97
C ALA A 22 -10.53 -4.91 -8.11
N LYS A 23 -11.10 -5.95 -8.71
CA LYS A 23 -10.46 -7.26 -8.83
C LYS A 23 -9.09 -7.21 -9.48
N ARG A 24 -8.95 -6.42 -10.56
CA ARG A 24 -7.66 -6.28 -11.25
C ARG A 24 -6.59 -5.71 -10.31
N ARG A 25 -6.96 -4.68 -9.54
CA ARG A 25 -6.03 -4.05 -8.61
C ARG A 25 -5.68 -5.00 -7.48
N ALA A 26 -6.67 -5.71 -6.95
CA ALA A 26 -6.46 -6.69 -5.90
C ALA A 26 -5.50 -7.80 -6.36
N MET A 27 -5.62 -8.24 -7.61
CA MET A 27 -4.72 -9.24 -8.19
C MET A 27 -3.28 -8.72 -8.28
N GLN A 28 -3.12 -7.46 -8.72
CA GLN A 28 -1.79 -6.85 -8.82
C GLN A 28 -1.10 -6.81 -7.46
N LEU A 29 -1.84 -6.43 -6.42
CA LEU A 29 -1.28 -6.34 -5.08
C LEU A 29 -1.00 -7.71 -4.47
N GLN A 30 -1.84 -8.71 -4.75
CA GLN A 30 -1.57 -10.08 -4.32
C GLN A 30 -0.27 -10.59 -4.95
N ASN A 31 -0.07 -10.35 -6.24
CA ASN A 31 1.15 -10.76 -6.92
C ASN A 31 2.37 -10.01 -6.40
N LEU A 32 2.22 -8.72 -6.08
CA LEU A 32 3.29 -7.95 -5.47
C LEU A 32 3.71 -8.56 -4.12
N MET A 33 2.72 -8.91 -3.30
CA MET A 33 2.98 -9.51 -2.00
C MET A 33 3.78 -10.81 -2.12
N VAL A 34 3.39 -11.67 -3.08
CA VAL A 34 4.11 -12.91 -3.36
C VAL A 34 5.53 -12.62 -3.83
N HIS A 35 5.69 -11.67 -4.75
CA HIS A 35 6.99 -11.30 -5.29
C HIS A 35 7.93 -10.78 -4.21
N CYS A 36 7.42 -9.97 -3.29
CA CYS A 36 8.19 -9.43 -2.17
C CYS A 36 8.40 -10.43 -1.04
N LYS A 37 7.79 -11.62 -1.14
CA LYS A 37 7.84 -12.65 -0.09
C LYS A 37 7.22 -12.18 1.21
N TYR A 38 6.21 -11.33 1.13
CA TYR A 38 5.45 -10.90 2.30
C TYR A 38 4.42 -11.97 2.64
N SER A 39 4.25 -12.25 3.93
CA SER A 39 3.32 -13.28 4.40
C SER A 39 2.15 -12.71 5.20
N THR A 40 2.26 -11.49 5.70
CA THR A 40 1.24 -10.89 6.56
C THR A 40 0.88 -9.48 6.09
N PHE A 41 -0.40 -9.10 6.29
CA PHE A 41 -0.89 -7.78 5.91
C PHE A 41 -2.02 -7.34 6.83
N LYS A 42 -2.29 -6.03 6.84
CA LYS A 42 -3.48 -5.44 7.49
C LYS A 42 -4.10 -4.45 6.52
N ILE A 43 -5.43 -4.32 6.56
CA ILE A 43 -6.19 -3.43 5.68
C ILE A 43 -6.98 -2.45 6.54
N ASP A 44 -6.78 -1.14 6.29
CA ASP A 44 -7.52 -0.05 6.95
C ASP A 44 -7.52 -0.14 8.48
N CYS A 45 -6.43 -0.64 9.05
CA CYS A 45 -6.35 -0.76 10.50
C CYS A 45 -6.06 0.60 11.16
N PRO A 46 -6.43 0.78 12.43
CA PRO A 46 -6.05 1.99 13.18
C PRO A 46 -4.53 2.16 13.21
N VAL A 47 -4.07 3.41 13.28
CA VAL A 47 -2.64 3.72 13.27
C VAL A 47 -1.87 2.96 14.34
N GLU A 48 -2.44 2.88 15.54
CA GLU A 48 -1.80 2.19 16.67
C GLU A 48 -1.68 0.68 16.48
N GLN A 49 -2.37 0.12 15.50
CA GLN A 49 -2.30 -1.32 15.18
C GLN A 49 -1.36 -1.62 14.00
N ILE A 50 -0.69 -0.61 13.47
CA ILE A 50 0.27 -0.79 12.37
C ILE A 50 1.56 -1.32 12.94
N GLU A 51 1.63 -2.65 13.10
CA GLU A 51 2.79 -3.36 13.62
C GLU A 51 2.65 -4.86 13.34
N GLY A 52 3.74 -5.59 13.40
CA GLY A 52 3.72 -7.05 13.33
C GLY A 52 3.25 -7.63 12.01
N CYS A 53 3.40 -6.87 10.91
CA CYS A 53 3.02 -7.36 9.58
C CYS A 53 4.01 -6.82 8.55
N ASP A 54 3.96 -7.39 7.35
CA ASP A 54 4.85 -6.98 6.26
C ASP A 54 4.32 -5.77 5.48
N MET A 55 3.01 -5.66 5.36
CA MET A 55 2.38 -4.61 4.57
C MET A 55 1.05 -4.16 5.19
N VAL A 56 0.81 -2.86 5.15
CA VAL A 56 -0.48 -2.26 5.51
C VAL A 56 -1.06 -1.60 4.27
N ILE A 57 -2.34 -1.84 4.00
CA ILE A 57 -3.04 -1.26 2.87
C ILE A 57 -4.09 -0.27 3.38
N ALA A 58 -4.04 0.95 2.85
CA ALA A 58 -5.06 1.97 3.08
C ALA A 58 -5.93 2.03 1.83
N THR A 59 -7.15 1.52 1.91
CA THR A 59 -8.14 1.63 0.83
C THR A 59 -8.80 3.01 0.89
N ILE A 60 -9.78 3.26 0.02
CA ILE A 60 -10.52 4.51 0.04
C ILE A 60 -11.32 4.69 1.35
N ASN A 61 -11.43 3.63 2.16
CA ASN A 61 -12.07 3.69 3.47
C ASN A 61 -11.18 4.34 4.53
N SER A 62 -9.87 4.44 4.30
CA SER A 62 -8.96 5.19 5.17
C SER A 62 -8.95 6.64 4.72
N PRO A 63 -9.35 7.59 5.59
CA PRO A 63 -9.45 8.99 5.18
C PRO A 63 -8.08 9.62 4.93
N ALA A 64 -8.06 10.66 4.07
CA ALA A 64 -6.83 11.35 3.70
C ALA A 64 -6.07 11.88 4.92
N GLU A 65 -6.79 12.40 5.92
CA GLU A 65 -6.16 12.95 7.12
C GLU A 65 -5.45 11.91 7.99
N ALA A 66 -5.73 10.63 7.78
CA ALA A 66 -5.06 9.56 8.52
C ALA A 66 -3.79 9.08 7.81
N LEU A 67 -3.62 9.36 6.52
CA LEU A 67 -2.54 8.78 5.71
C LEU A 67 -1.16 9.16 6.20
N GLN A 68 -0.96 10.41 6.62
CA GLN A 68 0.34 10.86 7.10
C GLN A 68 0.76 10.08 8.35
N GLN A 69 -0.16 9.91 9.29
CA GLN A 69 0.12 9.16 10.51
C GLN A 69 0.38 7.68 10.20
N MET A 70 -0.39 7.11 9.26
CA MET A 70 -0.16 5.73 8.81
C MET A 70 1.24 5.58 8.22
N ALA A 71 1.66 6.54 7.40
CA ALA A 71 2.99 6.52 6.79
C ALA A 71 4.11 6.61 7.84
N GLU A 72 3.94 7.50 8.83
CA GLU A 72 4.92 7.65 9.90
C GLU A 72 5.04 6.37 10.73
N LYS A 73 3.90 5.76 11.06
CA LYS A 73 3.89 4.52 11.83
C LYS A 73 4.50 3.37 11.03
N ALA A 74 4.14 3.23 9.76
CA ALA A 74 4.71 2.20 8.89
C ALA A 74 6.23 2.37 8.77
N HIS A 75 6.71 3.61 8.70
CA HIS A 75 8.14 3.89 8.66
C HIS A 75 8.82 3.43 9.95
N SER A 76 8.26 3.78 11.10
CA SER A 76 8.84 3.41 12.40
C SER A 76 8.85 1.90 12.63
N GLU A 77 7.86 1.19 12.07
CA GLU A 77 7.73 -0.26 12.21
C GLU A 77 8.40 -1.03 11.06
N HIS A 78 9.04 -0.33 10.14
CA HIS A 78 9.79 -0.94 9.01
C HIS A 78 8.91 -1.85 8.16
N LEU A 79 7.71 -1.42 7.84
CA LEU A 79 6.80 -2.18 6.97
C LEU A 79 6.37 -1.36 5.75
N THR A 80 5.89 -2.06 4.71
CA THR A 80 5.46 -1.42 3.48
C THR A 80 4.04 -0.85 3.66
N LEU A 81 3.84 0.40 3.24
CA LEU A 81 2.53 1.02 3.16
C LEU A 81 2.08 1.05 1.71
N CYS A 82 0.84 0.63 1.48
CA CYS A 82 0.19 0.73 0.17
C CYS A 82 -1.05 1.60 0.30
N VAL A 83 -1.13 2.69 -0.47
CA VAL A 83 -2.31 3.56 -0.50
C VAL A 83 -3.03 3.32 -1.82
N ILE A 84 -4.28 2.86 -1.75
CA ILE A 84 -5.13 2.62 -2.92
C ILE A 84 -5.71 3.96 -3.38
N SER A 85 -5.74 4.17 -4.70
CA SER A 85 -6.33 5.37 -5.33
C SER A 85 -5.78 6.67 -4.73
N PRO A 86 -4.46 6.89 -4.82
CA PRO A 86 -3.85 8.08 -4.20
C PRO A 86 -4.34 9.40 -4.81
N THR A 87 -4.91 9.36 -6.01
CA THR A 87 -5.41 10.56 -6.68
C THR A 87 -6.94 10.63 -6.72
N LEU A 88 -7.61 9.90 -5.82
CA LEU A 88 -9.08 9.85 -5.77
C LEU A 88 -9.71 11.25 -5.67
N ASP A 89 -9.12 12.11 -4.84
CA ASP A 89 -9.53 13.51 -4.70
C ASP A 89 -8.32 14.37 -4.35
N GLN A 90 -8.50 15.70 -4.31
CA GLN A 90 -7.41 16.63 -4.06
C GLN A 90 -6.76 16.42 -2.69
N GLN A 91 -7.57 16.19 -1.68
CA GLN A 91 -7.08 16.05 -0.31
C GLN A 91 -6.20 14.81 -0.20
N ARG A 92 -6.63 13.70 -0.79
CA ARG A 92 -5.87 12.45 -0.79
C ARG A 92 -4.59 12.59 -1.61
N ASP A 93 -4.66 13.25 -2.76
CA ASP A 93 -3.50 13.49 -3.62
C ASP A 93 -2.45 14.33 -2.89
N ARG A 94 -2.87 15.39 -2.20
CA ARG A 94 -1.95 16.23 -1.42
C ARG A 94 -1.28 15.45 -0.30
N ALA A 95 -2.05 14.64 0.42
CA ALA A 95 -1.51 13.81 1.49
C ALA A 95 -0.46 12.84 0.95
N CYS A 96 -0.74 12.18 -0.17
CA CYS A 96 0.18 11.23 -0.77
C CYS A 96 1.44 11.91 -1.29
N ARG A 97 1.33 13.08 -1.91
CA ARG A 97 2.51 13.85 -2.36
C ARG A 97 3.38 14.26 -1.19
N ALA A 98 2.78 14.71 -0.09
CA ALA A 98 3.53 15.08 1.10
C ALA A 98 4.28 13.88 1.67
N ILE A 99 3.65 12.71 1.70
CA ILE A 99 4.29 11.49 2.17
C ILE A 99 5.49 11.14 1.29
N VAL A 100 5.33 11.16 -0.03
CA VAL A 100 6.41 10.86 -0.98
C VAL A 100 7.57 11.84 -0.81
N ASP A 101 7.28 13.11 -0.58
CA ASP A 101 8.32 14.13 -0.47
C ASP A 101 9.09 14.04 0.85
N THR A 102 8.48 13.54 1.91
CA THR A 102 9.09 13.53 3.25
C THR A 102 9.68 12.20 3.67
N HIS A 103 9.28 11.09 3.05
CA HIS A 103 9.80 9.78 3.44
C HIS A 103 11.24 9.57 2.96
N THR A 104 11.94 8.63 3.59
CA THR A 104 13.36 8.34 3.30
C THR A 104 13.58 7.02 2.57
N CYS A 105 12.51 6.33 2.18
CA CYS A 105 12.57 5.01 1.56
C CYS A 105 12.04 5.04 0.13
N THR A 106 12.17 3.90 -0.57
CA THR A 106 11.71 3.77 -1.95
C THR A 106 10.19 3.89 -2.04
N SER A 107 9.69 4.62 -3.02
CA SER A 107 8.27 4.69 -3.34
C SER A 107 8.01 4.31 -4.80
N VAL A 108 6.85 3.71 -5.05
CA VAL A 108 6.37 3.38 -6.39
C VAL A 108 4.94 3.91 -6.53
N ASP A 109 4.74 4.80 -7.49
CA ASP A 109 3.42 5.41 -7.75
C ASP A 109 2.99 5.01 -9.16
N ASN A 110 1.90 4.24 -9.27
CA ASN A 110 1.36 3.83 -10.56
C ASN A 110 -0.05 4.36 -10.79
N ARG A 111 -0.45 5.42 -10.09
CA ARG A 111 -1.76 6.07 -10.14
C ARG A 111 -2.89 5.28 -9.48
N GLY A 112 -2.88 3.95 -9.58
CA GLY A 112 -3.88 3.11 -8.93
C GLY A 112 -3.56 2.81 -7.48
N TYR A 113 -2.28 2.83 -7.16
CA TYR A 113 -1.81 2.71 -5.77
C TYR A 113 -0.43 3.35 -5.63
N LEU A 114 -0.12 3.74 -4.41
CA LEU A 114 1.17 4.25 -4.01
C LEU A 114 1.78 3.27 -3.03
N LEU A 115 3.00 2.83 -3.29
CA LEU A 115 3.74 1.92 -2.41
C LEU A 115 4.92 2.66 -1.80
N ILE A 116 5.09 2.50 -0.49
CA ILE A 116 6.23 3.04 0.24
C ILE A 116 6.91 1.89 0.96
N PHE A 117 8.09 1.54 0.49
CA PHE A 117 8.86 0.41 1.00
C PHE A 117 9.79 0.90 2.11
N ASN A 118 9.43 0.64 3.37
CA ASN A 118 10.22 1.04 4.52
C ASN A 118 11.20 -0.04 4.99
N ASN A 119 11.20 -1.18 4.33
CA ASN A 119 11.91 -2.35 4.83
C ASN A 119 13.00 -2.91 3.90
N HIS A 120 13.26 -2.26 2.75
CA HIS A 120 14.19 -2.87 1.79
C HIS A 120 15.24 -1.96 1.19
N LEU A 121 14.89 -0.81 0.61
CA LEU A 121 15.75 -0.11 -0.34
C LEU A 121 16.05 1.33 0.08
N PRO A 122 17.20 1.89 -0.35
CA PRO A 122 17.46 3.31 -0.18
C PRO A 122 16.39 4.15 -0.92
N LYS A 123 16.29 5.42 -0.56
CA LYS A 123 15.26 6.28 -1.13
C LYS A 123 15.38 6.37 -2.64
N GLN A 124 14.32 6.00 -3.33
CA GLN A 124 14.14 6.16 -4.77
C GLN A 124 12.66 6.43 -5.03
N LYS A 125 12.36 7.16 -6.10
CA LYS A 125 10.98 7.47 -6.49
C LYS A 125 10.75 6.92 -7.89
N PHE A 126 9.76 6.05 -8.04
CA PHE A 126 9.36 5.51 -9.33
C PHE A 126 7.93 5.92 -9.62
N ARG A 127 7.67 6.24 -10.88
CA ARG A 127 6.31 6.54 -11.37
C ARG A 127 6.07 5.67 -12.59
N LEU A 128 5.10 4.82 -12.49
CA LEU A 128 4.78 3.85 -13.55
C LEU A 128 3.60 4.28 -14.40
#